data_b7c7d02109cd0f95e1135b5f94efa71e
#
_entry.id   b7c7d02109cd0f95e1135b5f94efa71e
#
_cell.length_a   1.000
_cell.length_b   1.000
_cell.length_c   1.000
_cell.angle_alpha   90.00
_cell.angle_beta   90.00
_cell.angle_gamma   90.00
#
_symmetry.space_group_name_H-M   'P 1'
#
loop_
_entity.id
_entity.type
_entity.pdbx_description
1 polymer ?
#
loop_
_entity_poly.entity_id
_entity_poly.type
_entity_poly.pdbx_seq_one_letter_code
_entity_poly.pdbx_strand_id
1 'polypeptide(L)'
;MLSRRRGRGLLLMSARPHAPAPSAPRRAVLTKRIRLLVTATIAYNIVEASVALTEGARASSTALIGFGLDSLIEVSSAAAVAWQFAGRDPEAREKATLRIIGFSFFGLALYVGVDSIRSLLGIGEARHSPVGIALAAASLVIMPVLSWAQRRTGRELGSASAVADSKQTLLCTYLSAVLLIGLVLNSAFGLSWADPVAALVIAVFAVREGLEAWRGRTCCPVPAVVTDDAPECCCGSECDCCRTPPEPKDR
;
A
#
# COMPACT_ATOMS: atom_id res chain seq x y z
N MET A 1 -31.74 15.60 59.31
CA MET A 1 -30.80 14.62 58.77
C MET A 1 -31.24 14.28 57.34
N LEU A 2 -30.62 14.91 56.34
CA LEU A 2 -30.95 14.78 54.93
C LEU A 2 -29.97 13.81 54.27
N SER A 3 -30.45 12.62 53.87
CA SER A 3 -29.70 11.62 53.12
C SER A 3 -29.70 11.98 51.63
N ARG A 4 -28.55 12.42 51.09
CA ARG A 4 -28.30 12.64 49.66
C ARG A 4 -28.12 11.30 48.98
N ARG A 5 -29.12 10.85 48.22
CA ARG A 5 -28.95 9.77 47.19
C ARG A 5 -28.22 10.35 45.98
N ARG A 6 -26.95 9.98 45.81
CA ARG A 6 -26.20 10.20 44.58
C ARG A 6 -26.71 9.20 43.53
N GLY A 7 -27.39 9.71 42.52
CA GLY A 7 -27.70 8.93 41.30
C GLY A 7 -26.42 8.61 40.55
N ARG A 8 -26.06 7.34 40.46
CA ARG A 8 -25.05 6.82 39.51
C ARG A 8 -25.69 6.83 38.13
N GLY A 9 -25.34 7.84 37.34
CA GLY A 9 -25.58 7.81 35.90
C GLY A 9 -24.74 6.68 35.29
N LEU A 10 -25.39 5.58 34.97
CA LEU A 10 -24.83 4.46 34.21
C LEU A 10 -24.66 4.95 32.78
N LEU A 11 -23.44 5.39 32.42
CA LEU A 11 -23.05 5.62 31.03
C LEU A 11 -23.06 4.25 30.33
N LEU A 12 -24.16 3.94 29.67
CA LEU A 12 -24.23 2.86 28.69
C LEU A 12 -23.27 3.21 27.56
N MET A 13 -22.01 2.75 27.70
CA MET A 13 -21.10 2.66 26.57
C MET A 13 -21.74 1.70 25.57
N SER A 14 -22.31 2.29 24.53
CA SER A 14 -22.84 1.56 23.38
C SER A 14 -21.69 0.80 22.73
N ALA A 15 -21.50 -0.45 23.12
CA ALA A 15 -20.65 -1.40 22.41
C ALA A 15 -21.19 -1.49 20.99
N ARG A 16 -20.44 -1.05 20.00
CA ARG A 16 -20.79 -1.24 18.59
C ARG A 16 -20.95 -2.73 18.36
N PRO A 17 -22.10 -3.19 17.86
CA PRO A 17 -22.28 -4.61 17.60
C PRO A 17 -21.21 -5.06 16.60
N HIS A 18 -20.36 -6.00 17.02
CA HIS A 18 -19.48 -6.71 16.10
C HIS A 18 -20.36 -7.40 15.07
N ALA A 19 -20.12 -7.11 13.79
CA ALA A 19 -20.83 -7.82 12.73
C ALA A 19 -20.58 -9.33 12.90
N PRO A 20 -21.62 -10.18 12.81
CA PRO A 20 -21.44 -11.62 12.97
C PRO A 20 -20.46 -12.16 11.94
N ALA A 21 -19.57 -13.06 12.39
CA ALA A 21 -18.58 -13.69 11.50
C ALA A 21 -19.29 -14.39 10.33
N PRO A 22 -18.77 -14.33 9.11
CA PRO A 22 -19.39 -14.95 7.96
C PRO A 22 -19.46 -16.47 8.13
N SER A 23 -20.57 -17.09 7.65
CA SER A 23 -20.73 -18.54 7.66
C SER A 23 -19.60 -19.24 6.89
N ALA A 24 -19.24 -20.47 7.26
CA ALA A 24 -18.14 -21.22 6.64
C ALA A 24 -18.18 -21.22 5.10
N PRO A 25 -19.32 -21.48 4.40
CA PRO A 25 -19.36 -21.42 2.95
C PRO A 25 -19.11 -20.01 2.41
N ARG A 26 -19.60 -18.96 3.08
CA ARG A 26 -19.36 -17.57 2.68
C ARG A 26 -17.89 -17.19 2.86
N ARG A 27 -17.26 -17.62 3.96
CA ARG A 27 -15.83 -17.40 4.21
C ARG A 27 -14.94 -18.00 3.12
N ALA A 28 -15.24 -19.24 2.67
CA ALA A 28 -14.51 -19.87 1.56
C ALA A 28 -14.61 -19.06 0.26
N VAL A 29 -15.81 -18.54 -0.08
CA VAL A 29 -16.01 -17.69 -1.25
C VAL A 29 -15.24 -16.38 -1.14
N LEU A 30 -15.26 -15.73 0.02
CA LEU A 30 -14.54 -14.48 0.25
C LEU A 30 -13.01 -14.67 0.17
N THR A 31 -12.50 -15.76 0.75
CA THR A 31 -11.07 -16.12 0.64
C THR A 31 -10.64 -16.36 -0.81
N LYS A 32 -11.46 -17.05 -1.60
CA LYS A 32 -11.17 -17.21 -3.03
C LYS A 32 -11.16 -15.88 -3.78
N ARG A 33 -12.11 -14.98 -3.48
CA ARG A 33 -12.18 -13.64 -4.07
C ARG A 33 -10.95 -12.80 -3.73
N ILE A 34 -10.53 -12.77 -2.46
CA ILE A 34 -9.36 -11.97 -2.07
C ILE A 34 -8.09 -12.48 -2.74
N ARG A 35 -7.90 -13.81 -2.82
CA ARG A 35 -6.77 -14.39 -3.55
C ARG A 35 -6.77 -13.98 -5.02
N LEU A 36 -7.92 -14.04 -5.68
CA LEU A 36 -8.04 -13.62 -7.08
C LEU A 36 -7.72 -12.14 -7.25
N LEU A 37 -8.22 -11.27 -6.38
CA LEU A 37 -7.95 -9.83 -6.43
C LEU A 37 -6.46 -9.53 -6.23
N VAL A 38 -5.82 -10.14 -5.23
CA VAL A 38 -4.37 -9.98 -4.98
C VAL A 38 -3.56 -10.47 -6.17
N THR A 39 -3.89 -11.66 -6.73
CA THR A 39 -3.21 -12.16 -7.92
C THR A 39 -3.40 -11.23 -9.13
N ALA A 40 -4.60 -10.68 -9.31
CA ALA A 40 -4.87 -9.73 -10.38
C ALA A 40 -4.07 -8.43 -10.21
N THR A 41 -3.95 -7.91 -8.99
CA THR A 41 -3.11 -6.73 -8.69
C THR A 41 -1.64 -7.00 -8.98
N ILE A 42 -1.10 -8.14 -8.54
CA ILE A 42 0.30 -8.50 -8.84
C ILE A 42 0.53 -8.64 -10.35
N ALA A 43 -0.37 -9.33 -11.06
CA ALA A 43 -0.24 -9.49 -12.50
C ALA A 43 -0.33 -8.14 -13.23
N TYR A 44 -1.22 -7.27 -12.80
CA TYR A 44 -1.32 -5.91 -13.34
C TYR A 44 -0.04 -5.11 -13.08
N ASN A 45 0.50 -5.11 -11.85
CA ASN A 45 1.73 -4.40 -11.51
C ASN A 45 2.95 -4.89 -12.30
N ILE A 46 3.04 -6.18 -12.62
CA ILE A 46 4.09 -6.72 -13.49
C ILE A 46 4.00 -6.13 -14.91
N VAL A 47 2.79 -6.07 -15.47
CA VAL A 47 2.56 -5.48 -16.80
C VAL A 47 2.84 -3.98 -16.75
N GLU A 48 2.32 -3.29 -15.73
CA GLU A 48 2.52 -1.86 -15.51
C GLU A 48 3.99 -1.50 -15.41
N ALA A 49 4.75 -2.20 -14.55
CA ALA A 49 6.20 -2.00 -14.42
C ALA A 49 6.93 -2.20 -15.75
N SER A 50 6.59 -3.27 -16.47
CA SER A 50 7.24 -3.58 -17.75
C SER A 50 7.00 -2.48 -18.80
N VAL A 51 5.77 -2.00 -18.92
CA VAL A 51 5.41 -0.93 -19.86
C VAL A 51 5.99 0.41 -19.40
N ALA A 52 5.84 0.76 -18.13
CA ALA A 52 6.31 2.03 -17.59
C ALA A 52 7.83 2.17 -17.70
N LEU A 53 8.60 1.14 -17.36
CA LEU A 53 10.07 1.18 -17.46
C LEU A 53 10.52 1.26 -18.92
N THR A 54 9.89 0.51 -19.83
CA THR A 54 10.25 0.54 -21.26
C THR A 54 9.95 1.89 -21.88
N GLU A 55 8.76 2.42 -21.66
CA GLU A 55 8.36 3.73 -22.21
C GLU A 55 9.04 4.89 -21.51
N GLY A 56 9.28 4.79 -20.20
CA GLY A 56 10.04 5.79 -19.44
C GLY A 56 11.47 5.93 -19.97
N ALA A 57 12.15 4.81 -20.24
CA ALA A 57 13.47 4.83 -20.87
C ALA A 57 13.43 5.44 -22.29
N ARG A 58 12.43 5.08 -23.10
CA ARG A 58 12.27 5.62 -24.46
C ARG A 58 11.98 7.11 -24.49
N ALA A 59 11.14 7.58 -23.56
CA ALA A 59 10.72 8.98 -23.44
C ALA A 59 11.69 9.83 -22.60
N SER A 60 12.70 9.22 -21.96
CA SER A 60 13.53 9.88 -20.97
C SER A 60 12.70 10.53 -19.84
N SER A 61 11.60 9.89 -19.45
CA SER A 61 10.68 10.37 -18.42
C SER A 61 11.05 9.78 -17.07
N THR A 62 11.58 10.61 -16.19
CA THR A 62 11.94 10.19 -14.83
C THR A 62 10.70 9.81 -14.02
N ALA A 63 9.58 10.52 -14.20
CA ALA A 63 8.34 10.20 -13.51
C ALA A 63 7.80 8.82 -13.92
N LEU A 64 7.85 8.48 -15.21
CA LEU A 64 7.37 7.19 -15.71
C LEU A 64 8.27 6.04 -15.27
N ILE A 65 9.59 6.25 -15.24
CA ILE A 65 10.55 5.28 -14.69
C ILE A 65 10.29 5.08 -13.19
N GLY A 66 10.14 6.17 -12.44
CA GLY A 66 9.86 6.12 -11.01
C GLY A 66 8.57 5.35 -10.68
N PHE A 67 7.53 5.57 -11.46
CA PHE A 67 6.25 4.86 -11.34
C PHE A 67 6.39 3.36 -11.63
N GLY A 68 7.13 3.00 -12.68
CA GLY A 68 7.40 1.59 -13.00
C GLY A 68 8.25 0.88 -11.95
N LEU A 69 9.22 1.58 -11.34
CA LEU A 69 10.02 1.05 -10.25
C LEU A 69 9.18 0.86 -8.99
N ASP A 70 8.24 1.77 -8.70
CA ASP A 70 7.30 1.63 -7.58
C ASP A 70 6.44 0.37 -7.73
N SER A 71 5.85 0.14 -8.91
CA SER A 71 5.09 -1.08 -9.21
C SER A 71 5.95 -2.36 -9.07
N LEU A 72 7.24 -2.30 -9.43
CA LEU A 72 8.18 -3.42 -9.24
C LEU A 72 8.48 -3.66 -7.76
N ILE A 73 8.61 -2.59 -6.97
CA ILE A 73 8.82 -2.68 -5.51
C ILE A 73 7.59 -3.30 -4.84
N GLU A 74 6.38 -2.96 -5.27
CA GLU A 74 5.15 -3.58 -4.75
C GLU A 74 5.11 -5.08 -4.96
N VAL A 75 5.43 -5.56 -6.18
CA VAL A 75 5.54 -7.00 -6.47
C VAL A 75 6.63 -7.65 -5.62
N SER A 76 7.79 -6.99 -5.50
CA SER A 76 8.92 -7.50 -4.71
C SER A 76 8.59 -7.54 -3.21
N SER A 77 7.85 -6.55 -2.72
CA SER A 77 7.37 -6.49 -1.32
C SER A 77 6.42 -7.64 -1.03
N ALA A 78 5.46 -7.91 -1.93
CA ALA A 78 4.57 -9.06 -1.81
C ALA A 78 5.34 -10.40 -1.80
N ALA A 79 6.37 -10.53 -2.64
CA ALA A 79 7.24 -11.70 -2.65
C ALA A 79 8.07 -11.84 -1.36
N ALA A 80 8.61 -10.74 -0.82
CA ALA A 80 9.36 -10.74 0.43
C ALA A 80 8.49 -11.13 1.63
N VAL A 81 7.24 -10.65 1.66
CA VAL A 81 6.26 -11.05 2.67
C VAL A 81 5.89 -12.53 2.54
N ALA A 82 5.65 -13.03 1.33
CA ALA A 82 5.40 -14.46 1.10
C ALA A 82 6.59 -15.32 1.56
N TRP A 83 7.83 -14.89 1.32
CA TRP A 83 9.05 -15.54 1.81
C TRP A 83 9.15 -15.54 3.34
N GLN A 84 8.75 -14.45 3.99
CA GLN A 84 8.70 -14.34 5.46
C GLN A 84 7.83 -15.46 6.04
N PHE A 85 6.61 -15.62 5.52
CA PHE A 85 5.65 -16.60 6.03
C PHE A 85 5.93 -18.05 5.59
N ALA A 86 6.73 -18.26 4.56
CA ALA A 86 7.17 -19.61 4.17
C ALA A 86 8.20 -20.22 5.13
N GLY A 87 8.75 -19.44 6.08
CA GLY A 87 9.73 -19.90 7.05
C GLY A 87 9.11 -20.51 8.31
N ARG A 88 9.93 -21.25 9.08
CA ARG A 88 9.54 -21.82 10.37
C ARG A 88 9.41 -20.76 11.48
N ASP A 89 10.05 -19.62 11.30
CA ASP A 89 10.03 -18.49 12.23
C ASP A 89 9.78 -17.18 11.46
N PRO A 90 8.52 -16.81 11.24
CA PRO A 90 8.16 -15.59 10.54
C PRO A 90 8.63 -14.32 11.25
N GLU A 91 8.66 -14.30 12.59
CA GLU A 91 9.04 -13.14 13.38
C GLU A 91 10.53 -12.81 13.22
N ALA A 92 11.41 -13.83 13.17
CA ALA A 92 12.83 -13.63 12.93
C ALA A 92 13.12 -13.01 11.55
N ARG A 93 12.27 -13.30 10.56
CA ARG A 93 12.40 -12.77 9.18
C ARG A 93 11.76 -11.41 8.98
N GLU A 94 10.83 -11.00 9.85
CA GLU A 94 10.08 -9.75 9.71
C GLU A 94 11.00 -8.55 9.57
N LYS A 95 11.99 -8.40 10.46
CA LYS A 95 12.95 -7.28 10.40
C LYS A 95 13.76 -7.26 9.10
N ALA A 96 14.11 -8.42 8.57
CA ALA A 96 14.83 -8.51 7.29
C ALA A 96 13.93 -8.09 6.13
N THR A 97 12.68 -8.58 6.10
CA THR A 97 11.67 -8.20 5.11
C THR A 97 11.44 -6.68 5.10
N LEU A 98 11.19 -6.09 6.26
CA LEU A 98 10.96 -4.65 6.39
C LEU A 98 12.18 -3.81 5.96
N ARG A 99 13.40 -4.27 6.26
CA ARG A 99 14.62 -3.59 5.81
C ARG A 99 14.77 -3.67 4.29
N ILE A 100 14.52 -4.83 3.68
CA ILE A 100 14.56 -4.99 2.22
C ILE A 100 13.59 -4.00 1.56
N ILE A 101 12.35 -3.96 2.02
CA ILE A 101 11.31 -3.04 1.53
C ILE A 101 11.77 -1.58 1.71
N GLY A 102 12.22 -1.21 2.91
CA GLY A 102 12.67 0.15 3.20
C GLY A 102 13.86 0.58 2.34
N PHE A 103 14.87 -0.28 2.14
CA PHE A 103 15.99 0.00 1.26
C PHE A 103 15.57 0.14 -0.20
N SER A 104 14.61 -0.66 -0.68
CA SER A 104 14.10 -0.54 -2.05
C SER A 104 13.46 0.83 -2.28
N PHE A 105 12.64 1.30 -1.34
CA PHE A 105 12.04 2.64 -1.43
C PHE A 105 13.07 3.76 -1.30
N PHE A 106 14.08 3.64 -0.44
CA PHE A 106 15.16 4.65 -0.36
C PHE A 106 16.01 4.67 -1.64
N GLY A 107 16.30 3.51 -2.23
CA GLY A 107 16.98 3.41 -3.52
C GLY A 107 16.18 4.07 -4.64
N LEU A 108 14.86 3.83 -4.69
CA LEU A 108 13.93 4.50 -5.60
C LEU A 108 13.97 6.03 -5.42
N ALA A 109 13.79 6.50 -4.18
CA ALA A 109 13.77 7.93 -3.87
C ALA A 109 15.09 8.62 -4.26
N LEU A 110 16.22 7.97 -3.99
CA LEU A 110 17.55 8.49 -4.36
C LEU A 110 17.69 8.57 -5.89
N TYR A 111 17.39 7.49 -6.60
CA TYR A 111 17.49 7.44 -8.05
C TYR A 111 16.60 8.50 -8.71
N VAL A 112 15.31 8.49 -8.40
CA VAL A 112 14.32 9.41 -8.96
C VAL A 112 14.64 10.85 -8.56
N GLY A 113 15.04 11.09 -7.31
CA GLY A 113 15.37 12.43 -6.82
C GLY A 113 16.59 13.02 -7.54
N VAL A 114 17.67 12.24 -7.69
CA VAL A 114 18.89 12.70 -8.40
C VAL A 114 18.60 12.95 -9.87
N ASP A 115 17.88 12.05 -10.54
CA ASP A 115 17.57 12.18 -11.97
C ASP A 115 16.61 13.35 -12.23
N SER A 116 15.63 13.57 -11.35
CA SER A 116 14.74 14.75 -11.43
C SER A 116 15.50 16.08 -11.30
N ILE A 117 16.45 16.15 -10.35
CA ILE A 117 17.27 17.35 -10.18
C ILE A 117 18.13 17.60 -11.43
N ARG A 118 18.74 16.56 -12.00
CA ARG A 118 19.52 16.67 -13.25
C ARG A 118 18.65 17.17 -14.40
N SER A 119 17.43 16.62 -14.54
CA SER A 119 16.47 17.05 -15.58
C SER A 119 16.06 18.51 -15.40
N LEU A 120 15.80 18.97 -14.16
CA LEU A 120 15.50 20.38 -13.87
C LEU A 120 16.69 21.33 -14.16
N LEU A 121 17.92 20.83 -14.09
CA LEU A 121 19.14 21.59 -14.47
C LEU A 121 19.39 21.56 -15.99
N GLY A 122 18.46 21.02 -16.80
CA GLY A 122 18.57 20.96 -18.25
C GLY A 122 19.43 19.79 -18.77
N ILE A 123 19.70 18.79 -17.92
CA ILE A 123 20.41 17.59 -18.33
C ILE A 123 19.41 16.50 -18.65
N GLY A 124 18.97 16.44 -19.89
CA GLY A 124 17.92 15.53 -20.37
C GLY A 124 16.53 16.17 -20.33
N GLU A 125 15.79 16.02 -21.40
CA GLU A 125 14.42 16.49 -21.50
C GLU A 125 13.48 15.30 -21.71
N ALA A 126 12.41 15.25 -20.91
CA ALA A 126 11.35 14.27 -21.07
C ALA A 126 10.59 14.49 -22.37
N ARG A 127 10.53 13.46 -23.21
CA ARG A 127 9.75 13.46 -24.45
C ARG A 127 8.31 13.02 -24.19
N HIS A 128 7.44 13.37 -25.13
CA HIS A 128 6.04 12.95 -25.07
C HIS A 128 5.91 11.42 -25.12
N SER A 129 5.11 10.85 -24.23
CA SER A 129 4.82 9.42 -24.17
C SER A 129 3.31 9.18 -24.17
N PRO A 130 2.68 9.01 -25.34
CA PRO A 130 1.25 8.66 -25.42
C PRO A 130 0.94 7.33 -24.72
N VAL A 131 1.87 6.37 -24.79
CA VAL A 131 1.73 5.09 -24.10
C VAL A 131 1.77 5.26 -22.59
N GLY A 132 2.68 6.11 -22.08
CA GLY A 132 2.73 6.46 -20.66
C GLY A 132 1.45 7.13 -20.17
N ILE A 133 0.89 8.04 -20.95
CA ILE A 133 -0.41 8.68 -20.65
C ILE A 133 -1.53 7.64 -20.59
N ALA A 134 -1.61 6.74 -21.59
CA ALA A 134 -2.62 5.69 -21.62
C ALA A 134 -2.47 4.72 -20.44
N LEU A 135 -1.23 4.37 -20.07
CA LEU A 135 -0.94 3.52 -18.92
C LEU A 135 -1.39 4.18 -17.62
N ALA A 136 -0.96 5.43 -17.37
CA ALA A 136 -1.34 6.16 -16.16
C ALA A 136 -2.86 6.37 -16.04
N ALA A 137 -3.54 6.64 -17.16
CA ALA A 137 -5.00 6.74 -17.21
C ALA A 137 -5.67 5.39 -16.91
N ALA A 138 -5.14 4.28 -17.44
CA ALA A 138 -5.64 2.94 -17.16
C ALA A 138 -5.46 2.61 -15.66
N SER A 139 -4.30 2.88 -15.09
CA SER A 139 -4.00 2.65 -13.68
C SER A 139 -4.90 3.49 -12.76
N LEU A 140 -5.16 4.75 -13.13
CA LEU A 140 -6.05 5.65 -12.39
C LEU A 140 -7.49 5.12 -12.32
N VAL A 141 -7.92 4.28 -13.27
CA VAL A 141 -9.24 3.63 -13.27
C VAL A 141 -9.19 2.25 -12.61
N ILE A 142 -8.18 1.44 -12.93
CA ILE A 142 -8.10 0.04 -12.49
C ILE A 142 -7.76 -0.06 -11.01
N MET A 143 -6.77 0.72 -10.53
CA MET A 143 -6.28 0.63 -9.15
C MET A 143 -7.35 0.99 -8.10
N PRO A 144 -8.14 2.07 -8.21
CA PRO A 144 -9.19 2.34 -7.24
C PRO A 144 -10.29 1.28 -7.23
N VAL A 145 -10.58 0.65 -8.37
CA VAL A 145 -11.56 -0.45 -8.45
C VAL A 145 -11.04 -1.69 -7.72
N LEU A 146 -9.77 -2.05 -7.94
CA LEU A 146 -9.12 -3.16 -7.24
C LEU A 146 -9.04 -2.89 -5.73
N SER A 147 -8.58 -1.70 -5.34
CA SER A 147 -8.52 -1.27 -3.94
C SER A 147 -9.88 -1.34 -3.25
N TRP A 148 -10.93 -0.83 -3.90
CA TRP A 148 -12.29 -0.88 -3.36
C TRP A 148 -12.78 -2.33 -3.19
N ALA A 149 -12.56 -3.18 -4.20
CA ALA A 149 -12.96 -4.58 -4.17
C ALA A 149 -12.21 -5.37 -3.08
N GLN A 150 -10.90 -5.18 -2.95
CA GLN A 150 -10.06 -5.75 -1.89
C GLN A 150 -10.53 -5.29 -0.51
N ARG A 151 -10.74 -3.98 -0.33
CA ARG A 151 -11.18 -3.40 0.94
C ARG A 151 -12.54 -3.90 1.37
N ARG A 152 -13.49 -3.99 0.43
CA ARG A 152 -14.82 -4.53 0.70
C ARG A 152 -14.76 -6.00 1.10
N THR A 153 -14.08 -6.82 0.31
CA THR A 153 -13.94 -8.26 0.57
C THR A 153 -13.17 -8.52 1.87
N GLY A 154 -12.10 -7.76 2.12
CA GLY A 154 -11.30 -7.85 3.35
C GLY A 154 -12.11 -7.50 4.61
N ARG A 155 -12.94 -6.46 4.55
CA ARG A 155 -13.83 -6.09 5.67
C ARG A 155 -14.90 -7.17 5.93
N GLU A 156 -15.51 -7.72 4.88
CA GLU A 156 -16.50 -8.80 5.02
C GLU A 156 -15.86 -10.09 5.58
N LEU A 157 -14.59 -10.34 5.26
CA LEU A 157 -13.82 -11.47 5.77
C LEU A 157 -13.30 -11.26 7.20
N GLY A 158 -13.24 -9.99 7.66
CA GLY A 158 -12.59 -9.62 8.91
C GLY A 158 -11.05 -9.63 8.83
N SER A 159 -10.47 -9.60 7.63
CA SER A 159 -9.03 -9.67 7.40
C SER A 159 -8.41 -8.26 7.42
N ALA A 160 -7.65 -7.95 8.46
CA ALA A 160 -6.92 -6.68 8.58
C ALA A 160 -5.84 -6.55 7.49
N SER A 161 -5.18 -7.65 7.14
CA SER A 161 -4.15 -7.69 6.10
C SER A 161 -4.71 -7.35 4.71
N ALA A 162 -5.87 -7.91 4.32
CA ALA A 162 -6.51 -7.58 3.05
C ALA A 162 -6.95 -6.11 2.99
N VAL A 163 -7.34 -5.52 4.13
CA VAL A 163 -7.65 -4.09 4.21
C VAL A 163 -6.37 -3.23 4.12
N ALA A 164 -5.25 -3.69 4.69
CA ALA A 164 -3.96 -2.99 4.58
C ALA A 164 -3.44 -3.01 3.14
N ASP A 165 -3.48 -4.16 2.46
CA ASP A 165 -3.13 -4.31 1.04
C ASP A 165 -3.95 -3.37 0.15
N SER A 166 -5.25 -3.24 0.42
CA SER A 166 -6.10 -2.28 -0.30
C SER A 166 -5.67 -0.82 -0.15
N LYS A 167 -5.01 -0.44 0.93
CA LYS A 167 -4.49 0.92 1.12
C LYS A 167 -3.25 1.15 0.24
N GLN A 168 -2.38 0.16 0.12
CA GLN A 168 -1.21 0.21 -0.75
C GLN A 168 -1.65 0.36 -2.22
N THR A 169 -2.60 -0.48 -2.67
CA THR A 169 -3.21 -0.33 -4.02
C THR A 169 -3.84 1.05 -4.24
N LEU A 170 -4.38 1.69 -3.19
CA LEU A 170 -4.90 3.06 -3.28
C LEU A 170 -3.79 4.11 -3.45
N LEU A 171 -2.61 3.92 -2.86
CA LEU A 171 -1.47 4.82 -3.06
C LEU A 171 -1.04 4.84 -4.52
N CYS A 172 -1.02 3.69 -5.21
CA CYS A 172 -0.77 3.64 -6.66
C CYS A 172 -1.75 4.51 -7.46
N THR A 173 -3.01 4.63 -7.01
CA THR A 173 -3.98 5.54 -7.62
C THR A 173 -3.51 6.99 -7.56
N TYR A 174 -2.99 7.43 -6.40
CA TYR A 174 -2.47 8.80 -6.25
C TYR A 174 -1.23 9.03 -7.10
N LEU A 175 -0.31 8.05 -7.14
CA LEU A 175 0.89 8.13 -7.98
C LEU A 175 0.53 8.15 -9.47
N SER A 176 -0.46 7.35 -9.90
CA SER A 176 -0.99 7.38 -11.27
C SER A 176 -1.57 8.75 -11.64
N ALA A 177 -2.28 9.40 -10.70
CA ALA A 177 -2.82 10.75 -10.93
C ALA A 177 -1.69 11.79 -11.10
N VAL A 178 -0.68 11.75 -10.22
CA VAL A 178 0.49 12.65 -10.30
C VAL A 178 1.24 12.45 -11.60
N LEU A 179 1.51 11.19 -11.97
CA LEU A 179 2.16 10.84 -13.24
C LEU A 179 1.36 11.33 -14.43
N LEU A 180 0.05 11.06 -14.47
CA LEU A 180 -0.82 11.46 -15.56
C LEU A 180 -0.82 12.98 -15.74
N ILE A 181 -0.93 13.74 -14.66
CA ILE A 181 -0.86 15.21 -14.70
C ILE A 181 0.49 15.66 -15.28
N GLY A 182 1.61 15.12 -14.80
CA GLY A 182 2.96 15.46 -15.28
C GLY A 182 3.11 15.19 -16.79
N LEU A 183 2.71 13.99 -17.24
CA LEU A 183 2.81 13.60 -18.65
C LEU A 183 1.87 14.42 -19.56
N VAL A 184 0.65 14.72 -19.11
CA VAL A 184 -0.28 15.53 -19.89
C VAL A 184 0.20 16.99 -20.00
N LEU A 185 0.70 17.58 -18.91
CA LEU A 185 1.26 18.93 -18.93
C LEU A 185 2.47 19.01 -19.87
N ASN A 186 3.34 18.02 -19.85
CA ASN A 186 4.46 17.95 -20.78
C ASN A 186 3.97 17.76 -22.23
N SER A 187 3.01 16.87 -22.46
CA SER A 187 2.54 16.54 -23.82
C SER A 187 1.68 17.62 -24.45
N ALA A 188 0.75 18.23 -23.69
CA ALA A 188 -0.22 19.20 -24.22
C ALA A 188 0.31 20.64 -24.23
N PHE A 189 1.17 20.98 -23.28
CA PHE A 189 1.64 22.37 -23.10
C PHE A 189 3.15 22.52 -23.29
N GLY A 190 3.89 21.45 -23.60
CA GLY A 190 5.34 21.47 -23.76
C GLY A 190 6.11 21.83 -22.48
N LEU A 191 5.50 21.58 -21.30
CA LEU A 191 6.10 21.90 -20.00
C LEU A 191 7.04 20.79 -19.57
N SER A 192 8.26 20.77 -20.10
CA SER A 192 9.26 19.73 -19.82
C SER A 192 9.62 19.60 -18.32
N TRP A 193 9.45 20.66 -17.54
CA TRP A 193 9.65 20.65 -16.09
C TRP A 193 8.56 19.88 -15.33
N ALA A 194 7.40 19.63 -15.94
CA ALA A 194 6.28 18.95 -15.26
C ALA A 194 6.59 17.49 -14.95
N ASP A 195 7.34 16.80 -15.80
CA ASP A 195 7.77 15.42 -15.58
C ASP A 195 8.72 15.29 -14.37
N PRO A 196 9.84 16.02 -14.29
CA PRO A 196 10.72 15.92 -13.11
C PRO A 196 10.05 16.42 -11.82
N VAL A 197 9.09 17.33 -11.87
CA VAL A 197 8.31 17.71 -10.69
C VAL A 197 7.39 16.58 -10.25
N ALA A 198 6.70 15.91 -11.16
CA ALA A 198 5.91 14.72 -10.85
C ALA A 198 6.80 13.61 -10.26
N ALA A 199 7.99 13.40 -10.83
CA ALA A 199 8.97 12.46 -10.31
C ALA A 199 9.44 12.80 -8.88
N LEU A 200 9.66 14.07 -8.55
CA LEU A 200 9.97 14.49 -7.18
C LEU A 200 8.84 14.19 -6.19
N VAL A 201 7.58 14.34 -6.61
CA VAL A 201 6.44 13.95 -5.78
C VAL A 201 6.46 12.43 -5.52
N ILE A 202 6.73 11.61 -6.55
CA ILE A 202 6.91 10.16 -6.40
C ILE A 202 8.06 9.86 -5.40
N ALA A 203 9.19 10.56 -5.52
CA ALA A 203 10.32 10.38 -4.60
C ALA A 203 9.95 10.70 -3.14
N VAL A 204 9.15 11.74 -2.89
CA VAL A 204 8.65 12.07 -1.55
C VAL A 204 7.76 10.95 -0.99
N PHE A 205 6.87 10.38 -1.80
CA PHE A 205 6.08 9.23 -1.39
C PHE A 205 6.97 8.02 -1.09
N ALA A 206 7.96 7.73 -1.93
CA ALA A 206 8.91 6.64 -1.70
C ALA A 206 9.71 6.80 -0.39
N VAL A 207 10.14 8.03 -0.05
CA VAL A 207 10.78 8.30 1.25
C VAL A 207 9.82 8.00 2.40
N ARG A 208 8.54 8.39 2.31
CA ARG A 208 7.55 8.13 3.35
C ARG A 208 7.33 6.64 3.55
N GLU A 209 7.11 5.89 2.47
CA GLU A 209 6.91 4.44 2.52
C GLU A 209 8.17 3.73 3.08
N GLY A 210 9.36 4.16 2.64
CA GLY A 210 10.62 3.66 3.19
C GLY A 210 10.77 3.90 4.69
N LEU A 211 10.39 5.07 5.18
CA LEU A 211 10.40 5.40 6.62
C LEU A 211 9.36 4.60 7.40
N GLU A 212 8.18 4.36 6.85
CA GLU A 212 7.13 3.55 7.48
C GLU A 212 7.57 2.09 7.58
N ALA A 213 8.13 1.53 6.50
CA ALA A 213 8.73 0.20 6.52
C ALA A 213 9.88 0.08 7.54
N TRP A 214 10.77 1.08 7.59
CA TRP A 214 11.89 1.10 8.53
C TRP A 214 11.46 1.16 9.99
N ARG A 215 10.37 1.87 10.29
CA ARG A 215 9.79 1.99 11.63
C ARG A 215 8.92 0.79 12.04
N GLY A 216 8.78 -0.21 11.18
CA GLY A 216 7.92 -1.36 11.44
C GLY A 216 6.43 -1.02 11.43
N ARG A 217 6.04 0.13 10.85
CA ARG A 217 4.64 0.59 10.81
C ARG A 217 3.85 0.04 9.62
N THR A 218 4.39 -0.91 8.89
CA THR A 218 3.60 -1.68 7.93
C THR A 218 2.58 -2.47 8.75
N CYS A 219 1.40 -1.88 8.91
CA CYS A 219 0.28 -2.54 9.55
C CYS A 219 0.01 -3.87 8.84
N CYS A 220 0.35 -4.96 9.50
CA CYS A 220 0.06 -6.34 9.15
C CYS A 220 0.46 -6.72 7.71
N PRO A 221 1.60 -7.39 7.53
CA PRO A 221 1.91 -8.04 6.26
C PRO A 221 0.78 -9.01 5.92
N VAL A 222 0.39 -9.01 4.66
CA VAL A 222 -0.67 -9.89 4.15
C VAL A 222 -0.24 -11.34 4.33
N PRO A 223 -0.89 -12.17 5.15
CA PRO A 223 -0.65 -13.59 5.07
C PRO A 223 -1.22 -14.09 3.75
N ALA A 224 -0.35 -14.51 2.85
CA ALA A 224 -0.73 -15.12 1.58
C ALA A 224 -1.49 -16.45 1.79
N VAL A 225 -1.54 -16.95 3.02
CA VAL A 225 -2.27 -18.17 3.40
C VAL A 225 -2.94 -17.92 4.76
N VAL A 226 -4.27 -17.82 4.73
CA VAL A 226 -5.07 -17.92 5.95
C VAL A 226 -5.05 -19.38 6.37
N THR A 227 -4.18 -19.75 7.32
CA THR A 227 -4.29 -20.98 8.08
C THR A 227 -5.24 -20.73 9.24
N ASP A 228 -6.11 -21.69 9.56
CA ASP A 228 -7.15 -21.57 10.59
C ASP A 228 -6.60 -21.34 12.02
N ASP A 229 -5.29 -21.42 12.21
CA ASP A 229 -4.58 -21.30 13.50
C ASP A 229 -3.74 -20.01 13.61
N ALA A 230 -4.10 -18.93 12.91
CA ALA A 230 -3.37 -17.68 13.05
C ALA A 230 -3.58 -17.08 14.45
N PRO A 231 -2.52 -16.97 15.29
CA PRO A 231 -2.63 -16.32 16.58
C PRO A 231 -2.93 -14.84 16.41
N GLU A 232 -3.66 -14.34 17.36
CA GLU A 232 -4.12 -12.96 17.51
C GLU A 232 -2.97 -11.95 17.31
N CYS A 233 -3.27 -10.91 16.51
CA CYS A 233 -2.56 -9.62 16.39
C CYS A 233 -1.07 -9.59 16.77
N CYS A 234 -0.18 -9.81 15.81
CA CYS A 234 1.28 -9.55 15.96
C CYS A 234 1.64 -8.05 15.86
N CYS A 235 0.83 -7.16 16.36
CA CYS A 235 1.18 -5.76 16.51
C CYS A 235 1.73 -5.56 17.93
N GLY A 236 2.99 -5.08 18.05
CA GLY A 236 3.56 -4.70 19.33
C GLY A 236 2.70 -3.66 20.05
N SER A 237 2.95 -3.44 21.34
CA SER A 237 2.17 -2.69 22.33
C SER A 237 1.74 -1.24 21.99
N GLU A 238 2.05 -0.74 20.81
CA GLU A 238 1.72 0.64 20.38
C GLU A 238 0.63 0.75 19.29
N CYS A 239 0.03 -0.37 18.85
CA CYS A 239 -1.12 -0.30 17.96
C CYS A 239 -2.42 -0.13 18.75
N ASP A 240 -3.07 1.02 18.64
CA ASP A 240 -4.39 1.31 19.25
C ASP A 240 -5.51 0.31 18.88
N CYS A 241 -5.31 -0.53 17.87
CA CYS A 241 -6.25 -1.58 17.47
C CYS A 241 -6.16 -2.86 18.32
N CYS A 242 -5.14 -3.00 19.18
CA CYS A 242 -4.90 -4.18 20.03
C CYS A 242 -5.00 -3.88 21.54
N ARG A 243 -5.47 -2.72 21.94
CA ARG A 243 -5.75 -2.44 23.36
C ARG A 243 -6.97 -3.23 23.81
N THR A 244 -6.74 -4.42 24.32
CA THR A 244 -7.70 -5.06 25.22
C THR A 244 -7.74 -4.25 26.53
N PRO A 245 -8.93 -3.92 27.07
CA PRO A 245 -9.01 -3.30 28.40
C PRO A 245 -8.41 -4.26 29.44
N PRO A 246 -7.69 -3.74 30.45
CA PRO A 246 -7.14 -4.55 31.51
C PRO A 246 -8.28 -5.28 32.25
N GLU A 247 -8.14 -6.60 32.40
CA GLU A 247 -9.04 -7.41 33.23
C GLU A 247 -9.09 -6.84 34.64
N PRO A 248 -10.28 -6.75 35.26
CA PRO A 248 -10.40 -6.35 36.64
C PRO A 248 -9.74 -7.45 37.51
N LYS A 249 -8.71 -7.07 38.28
CA LYS A 249 -8.14 -7.91 39.32
C LYS A 249 -9.21 -8.08 40.40
N ASP A 250 -9.80 -9.27 40.46
CA ASP A 250 -10.59 -9.71 41.58
C ASP A 250 -9.69 -9.80 42.81
N ARG A 251 -10.14 -9.11 43.88
CA ARG A 251 -9.67 -9.28 45.25
C ARG A 251 -10.65 -10.16 46.00
#